data_c518c99729db561d023a9c6b607c3f86
#
_entry.id   c518c99729db561d023a9c6b607c3f86
#
_cell.length_a   1.000
_cell.length_b   1.000
_cell.length_c   1.000
_cell.angle_alpha   90.00
_cell.angle_beta   90.00
_cell.angle_gamma   90.00
#
_symmetry.space_group_name_H-M   'P 1'
#
loop_
_entity.id
_entity.type
_entity.pdbx_description
1 polymer ?
#
loop_
_entity_poly.entity_id
_entity_poly.type
_entity_poly.pdbx_seq_one_letter_code
_entity_poly.pdbx_strand_id
1 'polypeptide(L)'
;MATYVLVHGGGHGGWCYQPVARILRAAGHDVYTPTLTGLGERSHLLRADIDLDMQIEDVVQVLKYEDLHDVILAGHSYGGMVITGVADRALDRIAWLVFLDASTPKNGESLADRAPPIMVAYEEVRTVDGVEVVLGPDSKTNPFLGVTDPEQLAWMTPKLTPHPWKCFSQPISLSNEAAVRALPRASINCTPTLKAKPPETRAEALDADRVWEIDTGHDLMLTEPQAVADALLAIAA
;
A
#
# COMPACT_ATOMS: atom_id res chain seq x y z
N MET A 1 10.19 20.23 7.64
CA MET A 1 9.10 19.39 8.19
C MET A 1 8.28 18.96 6.99
N ALA A 2 8.03 17.68 6.80
CA ALA A 2 7.23 17.13 5.72
C ALA A 2 6.03 16.37 6.28
N THR A 3 4.99 16.18 5.49
CA THR A 3 3.79 15.42 5.85
C THR A 3 3.76 14.12 5.07
N TYR A 4 3.68 12.99 5.76
CA TYR A 4 3.57 11.67 5.17
C TYR A 4 2.20 11.07 5.42
N VAL A 5 1.61 10.48 4.38
CA VAL A 5 0.42 9.62 4.49
C VAL A 5 0.80 8.24 3.97
N LEU A 6 0.80 7.23 4.85
CA LEU A 6 1.28 5.88 4.57
C LEU A 6 0.09 4.91 4.50
N VAL A 7 -0.19 4.40 3.30
CA VAL A 7 -1.33 3.54 2.99
C VAL A 7 -0.88 2.08 2.91
N HIS A 8 -1.49 1.23 3.72
CA HIS A 8 -1.12 -0.18 3.86
C HIS A 8 -1.59 -1.06 2.68
N GLY A 9 -1.01 -2.25 2.59
CA GLY A 9 -1.36 -3.29 1.62
C GLY A 9 -2.59 -4.12 2.00
N GLY A 10 -2.86 -5.16 1.21
CA GLY A 10 -3.97 -6.07 1.42
C GLY A 10 -3.90 -6.78 2.77
N GLY A 11 -5.06 -6.91 3.45
CA GLY A 11 -5.18 -7.61 4.73
C GLY A 11 -4.53 -6.93 5.94
N HIS A 12 -3.83 -5.82 5.74
CA HIS A 12 -3.15 -5.06 6.78
C HIS A 12 -4.04 -3.94 7.37
N GLY A 13 -3.44 -3.07 8.14
CA GLY A 13 -4.00 -1.82 8.66
C GLY A 13 -2.88 -0.82 8.90
N GLY A 14 -3.18 0.39 9.30
CA GLY A 14 -2.18 1.42 9.60
C GLY A 14 -1.14 1.00 10.63
N TRP A 15 -1.45 -0.02 11.44
CA TRP A 15 -0.58 -0.61 12.43
C TRP A 15 0.75 -1.12 11.85
N CYS A 16 0.78 -1.57 10.59
CA CYS A 16 2.00 -2.12 9.98
C CYS A 16 3.09 -1.05 9.77
N TYR A 17 2.70 0.21 9.70
CA TYR A 17 3.63 1.32 9.58
C TYR A 17 4.14 1.88 10.90
N GLN A 18 3.70 1.35 12.07
CA GLN A 18 4.15 1.88 13.36
C GLN A 18 5.67 2.01 13.52
N PRO A 19 6.50 1.02 13.09
CA PRO A 19 7.96 1.14 13.19
C PRO A 19 8.50 2.32 12.37
N VAL A 20 8.11 2.43 11.11
CA VAL A 20 8.51 3.52 10.20
C VAL A 20 8.00 4.87 10.70
N ALA A 21 6.73 4.95 11.11
CA ALA A 21 6.11 6.19 11.59
C ALA A 21 6.80 6.74 12.84
N ARG A 22 7.28 5.87 13.75
CA ARG A 22 8.06 6.31 14.92
C ARG A 22 9.36 6.99 14.52
N ILE A 23 10.07 6.46 13.53
CA ILE A 23 11.33 7.01 13.02
C ILE A 23 11.09 8.38 12.38
N LEU A 24 10.09 8.47 11.48
CA LEU A 24 9.76 9.72 10.79
C LEU A 24 9.31 10.82 11.77
N ARG A 25 8.47 10.46 12.77
CA ARG A 25 8.03 11.40 13.82
C ARG A 25 9.19 11.84 14.70
N ALA A 26 10.12 10.94 15.04
CA ALA A 26 11.33 11.29 15.80
C ALA A 26 12.24 12.25 15.01
N ALA A 27 12.21 12.21 13.67
CA ALA A 27 12.89 13.15 12.79
C ALA A 27 12.12 14.49 12.61
N GLY A 28 10.99 14.70 13.30
CA GLY A 28 10.25 15.96 13.29
C GLY A 28 9.24 16.12 12.15
N HIS A 29 8.71 15.02 11.62
CA HIS A 29 7.73 15.03 10.54
C HIS A 29 6.33 14.63 11.03
N ASP A 30 5.29 15.09 10.32
CA ASP A 30 3.92 14.65 10.52
C ASP A 30 3.66 13.35 9.75
N VAL A 31 3.08 12.34 10.42
CA VAL A 31 2.85 11.03 9.82
C VAL A 31 1.45 10.51 10.13
N TYR A 32 0.69 10.27 9.09
CA TYR A 32 -0.64 9.67 9.11
C TYR A 32 -0.59 8.25 8.55
N THR A 33 -1.22 7.32 9.24
CA THR A 33 -1.28 5.90 8.84
C THR A 33 -2.73 5.43 8.86
N PRO A 34 -3.58 5.91 7.91
CA PRO A 34 -4.99 5.54 7.90
C PRO A 34 -5.16 4.04 7.69
N THR A 35 -6.14 3.46 8.39
CA THR A 35 -6.63 2.11 8.11
C THR A 35 -7.84 2.19 7.20
N LEU A 36 -7.78 1.46 6.09
CA LEU A 36 -8.85 1.40 5.09
C LEU A 36 -10.09 0.70 5.66
N THR A 37 -11.28 1.13 5.24
CA THR A 37 -12.55 0.60 5.73
C THR A 37 -12.66 -0.91 5.53
N GLY A 38 -13.07 -1.62 6.60
CA GLY A 38 -13.23 -3.07 6.63
C GLY A 38 -11.98 -3.85 7.03
N LEU A 39 -10.84 -3.18 7.30
CA LEU A 39 -9.55 -3.79 7.61
C LEU A 39 -9.04 -3.39 8.98
N GLY A 40 -8.08 -4.15 9.51
CA GLY A 40 -7.41 -3.88 10.78
C GLY A 40 -8.40 -3.58 11.91
N GLU A 41 -8.20 -2.49 12.65
CA GLU A 41 -9.09 -2.06 13.72
C GLU A 41 -10.49 -1.60 13.22
N ARG A 42 -10.67 -1.45 11.91
CA ARG A 42 -11.94 -1.15 11.26
C ARG A 42 -12.62 -2.40 10.66
N SER A 43 -12.12 -3.60 10.95
CA SER A 43 -12.68 -4.87 10.45
C SER A 43 -14.14 -5.09 10.85
N HIS A 44 -14.59 -4.52 11.96
CA HIS A 44 -16.00 -4.53 12.38
C HIS A 44 -16.95 -3.83 11.40
N LEU A 45 -16.42 -3.07 10.44
CA LEU A 45 -17.16 -2.42 9.35
C LEU A 45 -17.24 -3.27 8.08
N LEU A 46 -16.71 -4.50 8.09
CA LEU A 46 -16.70 -5.38 6.91
C LEU A 46 -18.12 -5.60 6.38
N ARG A 47 -18.32 -5.32 5.08
CA ARG A 47 -19.60 -5.47 4.39
C ARG A 47 -19.40 -5.58 2.87
N ALA A 48 -20.40 -6.09 2.14
CA ALA A 48 -20.27 -6.46 0.73
C ALA A 48 -20.17 -5.29 -0.26
N ASP A 49 -20.48 -4.08 0.16
CA ASP A 49 -20.39 -2.87 -0.67
C ASP A 49 -19.03 -2.16 -0.60
N ILE A 50 -18.11 -2.67 0.23
CA ILE A 50 -16.74 -2.14 0.28
C ILE A 50 -16.01 -2.50 -1.02
N ASP A 51 -15.45 -1.48 -1.66
CA ASP A 51 -14.74 -1.58 -2.93
C ASP A 51 -13.50 -0.64 -2.95
N LEU A 52 -12.79 -0.63 -4.07
CA LEU A 52 -11.60 0.21 -4.25
C LEU A 52 -11.93 1.70 -4.11
N ASP A 53 -13.05 2.15 -4.67
CA ASP A 53 -13.45 3.55 -4.61
C ASP A 53 -13.70 4.03 -3.17
N MET A 54 -14.33 3.21 -2.34
CA MET A 54 -14.54 3.50 -0.94
C MET A 54 -13.21 3.63 -0.18
N GLN A 55 -12.26 2.73 -0.46
CA GLN A 55 -10.95 2.77 0.20
C GLN A 55 -10.07 3.92 -0.31
N ILE A 56 -10.21 4.34 -1.56
CA ILE A 56 -9.62 5.59 -2.05
C ILE A 56 -10.20 6.79 -1.28
N GLU A 57 -11.52 6.81 -1.12
CA GLU A 57 -12.21 7.89 -0.42
C GLU A 57 -11.81 7.99 1.06
N ASP A 58 -11.54 6.86 1.74
CA ASP A 58 -10.99 6.89 3.11
C ASP A 58 -9.77 7.81 3.21
N VAL A 59 -8.84 7.71 2.25
CA VAL A 59 -7.58 8.48 2.26
C VAL A 59 -7.82 9.92 1.79
N VAL A 60 -8.67 10.14 0.78
CA VAL A 60 -9.06 11.49 0.31
C VAL A 60 -9.67 12.28 1.47
N GLN A 61 -10.52 11.65 2.29
CA GLN A 61 -11.13 12.32 3.43
C GLN A 61 -10.09 12.64 4.53
N VAL A 62 -9.09 11.78 4.75
CA VAL A 62 -7.96 12.12 5.64
C VAL A 62 -7.24 13.39 5.14
N LEU A 63 -6.88 13.46 3.86
CA LEU A 63 -6.23 14.64 3.30
C LEU A 63 -7.07 15.90 3.48
N LYS A 64 -8.39 15.78 3.31
CA LYS A 64 -9.33 16.90 3.41
C LYS A 64 -9.57 17.37 4.84
N TYR A 65 -9.87 16.45 5.77
CA TYR A 65 -10.28 16.81 7.13
C TYR A 65 -9.11 17.14 8.06
N GLU A 66 -7.92 16.66 7.75
CA GLU A 66 -6.66 17.05 8.39
C GLU A 66 -6.00 18.26 7.69
N ASP A 67 -6.64 18.80 6.62
CA ASP A 67 -6.17 19.92 5.80
C ASP A 67 -4.73 19.76 5.31
N LEU A 68 -4.40 18.55 4.82
CA LEU A 68 -3.05 18.20 4.39
C LEU A 68 -2.77 18.67 2.96
N HIS A 69 -1.59 19.27 2.77
CA HIS A 69 -1.06 19.72 1.49
C HIS A 69 0.42 19.31 1.37
N ASP A 70 0.94 19.32 0.15
CA ASP A 70 2.33 18.95 -0.17
C ASP A 70 2.72 17.57 0.42
N VAL A 71 1.77 16.61 0.35
CA VAL A 71 1.89 15.32 0.99
C VAL A 71 2.82 14.39 0.22
N ILE A 72 3.70 13.70 0.94
CA ILE A 72 4.39 12.50 0.46
C ILE A 72 3.44 11.32 0.72
N LEU A 73 2.72 10.90 -0.32
CA LEU A 73 1.72 9.85 -0.26
C LEU A 73 2.36 8.52 -0.65
N ALA A 74 2.52 7.62 0.32
CA ALA A 74 3.16 6.33 0.12
C ALA A 74 2.16 5.17 0.24
N GLY A 75 2.23 4.20 -0.69
CA GLY A 75 1.37 3.02 -0.69
C GLY A 75 2.18 1.75 -0.80
N HIS A 76 1.88 0.77 0.06
CA HIS A 76 2.47 -0.56 0.02
C HIS A 76 1.56 -1.53 -0.74
N SER A 77 2.13 -2.35 -1.63
CA SER A 77 1.40 -3.45 -2.26
C SER A 77 0.08 -2.99 -2.94
N TYR A 78 -1.08 -3.49 -2.50
CA TYR A 78 -2.41 -3.01 -2.90
C TYR A 78 -2.58 -1.50 -2.67
N GLY A 79 -1.93 -0.94 -1.65
CA GLY A 79 -1.95 0.51 -1.38
C GLY A 79 -1.53 1.35 -2.58
N GLY A 80 -0.78 0.79 -3.54
CA GLY A 80 -0.46 1.45 -4.80
C GLY A 80 -1.69 1.73 -5.68
N MET A 81 -2.70 0.85 -5.67
CA MET A 81 -4.00 1.10 -6.30
C MET A 81 -4.69 2.29 -5.66
N VAL A 82 -4.71 2.32 -4.32
CA VAL A 82 -5.37 3.37 -3.53
C VAL A 82 -4.71 4.72 -3.75
N ILE A 83 -3.37 4.83 -3.58
CA ILE A 83 -2.68 6.12 -3.72
C ILE A 83 -2.77 6.70 -5.14
N THR A 84 -2.83 5.83 -6.16
CA THR A 84 -3.04 6.27 -7.56
C THR A 84 -4.42 6.91 -7.73
N GLY A 85 -5.48 6.29 -7.15
CA GLY A 85 -6.82 6.86 -7.18
C GLY A 85 -6.97 8.12 -6.31
N VAL A 86 -6.27 8.19 -5.18
CA VAL A 86 -6.21 9.40 -4.34
C VAL A 86 -5.57 10.55 -5.11
N ALA A 87 -4.48 10.30 -5.83
CA ALA A 87 -3.82 11.32 -6.64
C ALA A 87 -4.72 11.86 -7.76
N ASP A 88 -5.58 11.01 -8.36
CA ASP A 88 -6.56 11.46 -9.37
C ASP A 88 -7.63 12.39 -8.78
N ARG A 89 -8.02 12.18 -7.49
CA ARG A 89 -9.09 12.93 -6.83
C ARG A 89 -8.63 14.14 -6.02
N ALA A 90 -7.35 14.16 -5.63
CA ALA A 90 -6.77 15.20 -4.75
C ALA A 90 -5.37 15.61 -5.21
N LEU A 91 -5.19 15.80 -6.53
CA LEU A 91 -3.92 16.05 -7.19
C LEU A 91 -3.16 17.26 -6.58
N ASP A 92 -3.89 18.31 -6.26
CA ASP A 92 -3.39 19.57 -5.70
C ASP A 92 -2.84 19.46 -4.27
N ARG A 93 -3.04 18.30 -3.62
CA ARG A 93 -2.56 18.04 -2.26
C ARG A 93 -1.30 17.17 -2.20
N ILE A 94 -0.88 16.60 -3.35
CA ILE A 94 0.19 15.58 -3.41
C ILE A 94 1.46 16.19 -3.98
N ALA A 95 2.56 16.11 -3.23
CA ALA A 95 3.89 16.47 -3.69
C ALA A 95 4.64 15.28 -4.32
N TRP A 96 4.51 14.08 -3.75
CA TRP A 96 5.16 12.85 -4.20
C TRP A 96 4.24 11.64 -4.07
N LEU A 97 4.27 10.75 -5.08
CA LEU A 97 3.75 9.40 -4.99
C LEU A 97 4.90 8.42 -4.73
N VAL A 98 4.77 7.60 -3.68
CA VAL A 98 5.80 6.63 -3.29
C VAL A 98 5.22 5.22 -3.29
N PHE A 99 5.77 4.34 -4.12
CA PHE A 99 5.34 2.95 -4.29
C PHE A 99 6.30 2.03 -3.51
N LEU A 100 5.82 1.48 -2.38
CA LEU A 100 6.57 0.53 -1.54
C LEU A 100 6.22 -0.91 -1.98
N ASP A 101 7.05 -1.49 -2.82
CA ASP A 101 6.84 -2.81 -3.45
C ASP A 101 5.40 -3.00 -3.97
N ALA A 102 4.85 -1.94 -4.57
CA ALA A 102 3.44 -1.76 -4.80
C ALA A 102 3.04 -1.91 -6.27
N SER A 103 1.73 -1.98 -6.49
CA SER A 103 1.11 -1.92 -7.82
C SER A 103 1.10 -0.47 -8.33
N THR A 104 1.41 -0.30 -9.62
CA THR A 104 1.38 0.99 -10.33
C THR A 104 0.36 0.91 -11.48
N PRO A 105 -0.95 0.97 -11.18
CA PRO A 105 -1.99 0.69 -12.18
C PRO A 105 -2.08 1.78 -13.26
N LYS A 106 -2.54 1.37 -14.45
CA LYS A 106 -3.07 2.23 -15.49
C LYS A 106 -4.58 2.33 -15.35
N ASN A 107 -5.18 3.35 -15.99
CA ASN A 107 -6.63 3.46 -16.00
C ASN A 107 -7.30 2.19 -16.56
N GLY A 108 -8.31 1.69 -15.86
CA GLY A 108 -9.05 0.48 -16.23
C GLY A 108 -8.42 -0.83 -15.77
N GLU A 109 -7.28 -0.83 -15.09
CA GLU A 109 -6.68 -2.04 -14.53
C GLU A 109 -7.13 -2.29 -13.10
N SER A 110 -7.32 -3.57 -12.75
CA SER A 110 -7.52 -4.03 -11.37
C SER A 110 -6.25 -4.63 -10.78
N LEU A 111 -6.19 -4.82 -9.47
CA LEU A 111 -5.07 -5.54 -8.87
C LEU A 111 -5.04 -7.01 -9.35
N ALA A 112 -6.22 -7.62 -9.51
CA ALA A 112 -6.34 -9.00 -9.99
C ALA A 112 -5.76 -9.15 -11.41
N ASP A 113 -5.88 -8.15 -12.27
CA ASP A 113 -5.26 -8.15 -13.60
C ASP A 113 -3.73 -8.03 -13.52
N ARG A 114 -3.24 -7.22 -12.58
CA ARG A 114 -1.81 -6.91 -12.48
C ARG A 114 -1.00 -7.96 -11.75
N ALA A 115 -1.61 -8.74 -10.86
CA ALA A 115 -0.93 -9.74 -10.04
C ALA A 115 -1.59 -11.12 -10.05
N PRO A 116 -2.12 -11.63 -11.19
CA PRO A 116 -2.93 -12.84 -11.22
C PRO A 116 -2.20 -14.08 -10.69
N PRO A 117 -0.90 -14.33 -10.99
CA PRO A 117 -0.22 -15.53 -10.49
C PRO A 117 -0.07 -15.53 -8.97
N ILE A 118 0.14 -14.36 -8.36
CA ILE A 118 0.27 -14.21 -6.91
C ILE A 118 -1.09 -14.43 -6.26
N MET A 119 -2.14 -13.82 -6.81
CA MET A 119 -3.51 -13.94 -6.30
C MET A 119 -4.01 -15.39 -6.35
N VAL A 120 -3.80 -16.09 -7.45
CA VAL A 120 -4.24 -17.49 -7.60
C VAL A 120 -3.43 -18.46 -6.75
N ALA A 121 -2.13 -18.21 -6.58
CA ALA A 121 -1.25 -19.13 -5.85
C ALA A 121 -1.43 -19.07 -4.32
N TYR A 122 -1.79 -17.91 -3.78
CA TYR A 122 -1.76 -17.70 -2.34
C TYR A 122 -3.13 -17.38 -1.71
N GLU A 123 -4.14 -17.01 -2.52
CA GLU A 123 -5.38 -16.46 -1.99
C GLU A 123 -6.59 -17.01 -2.75
N GLU A 124 -7.31 -17.90 -2.12
CA GLU A 124 -8.62 -18.30 -2.61
C GLU A 124 -9.67 -17.36 -2.04
N VAL A 125 -10.58 -16.86 -2.89
CA VAL A 125 -11.75 -16.11 -2.46
C VAL A 125 -12.63 -17.00 -1.58
N ARG A 126 -13.02 -16.49 -0.43
CA ARG A 126 -13.89 -17.14 0.55
C ARG A 126 -15.07 -16.22 0.88
N THR A 127 -16.13 -16.80 1.42
CA THR A 127 -17.25 -16.02 1.96
C THR A 127 -17.15 -15.97 3.49
N VAL A 128 -17.02 -14.77 4.04
CA VAL A 128 -17.03 -14.50 5.48
C VAL A 128 -18.18 -13.53 5.76
N ASP A 129 -19.13 -13.91 6.60
CA ASP A 129 -20.31 -13.13 6.95
C ASP A 129 -21.08 -12.57 5.72
N GLY A 130 -21.15 -13.38 4.65
CA GLY A 130 -21.81 -13.01 3.40
C GLY A 130 -21.01 -12.08 2.48
N VAL A 131 -19.76 -11.80 2.79
CA VAL A 131 -18.84 -10.99 1.99
C VAL A 131 -17.82 -11.89 1.31
N GLU A 132 -17.62 -11.73 0.00
CA GLU A 132 -16.50 -12.34 -0.70
C GLU A 132 -15.21 -11.64 -0.29
N VAL A 133 -14.27 -12.40 0.24
CA VAL A 133 -13.00 -11.88 0.75
C VAL A 133 -11.82 -12.71 0.27
N VAL A 134 -10.68 -12.06 0.18
CA VAL A 134 -9.39 -12.73 0.15
C VAL A 134 -8.93 -12.83 1.61
N LEU A 135 -8.52 -14.01 2.04
CA LEU A 135 -7.95 -14.18 3.38
C LEU A 135 -6.62 -13.44 3.42
N GLY A 136 -6.42 -12.68 4.49
CA GLY A 136 -5.17 -11.96 4.71
C GLY A 136 -3.97 -12.90 4.66
N PRO A 137 -2.80 -12.41 4.27
CA PRO A 137 -1.61 -13.24 4.20
C PRO A 137 -1.35 -13.90 5.56
N ASP A 138 -1.22 -15.21 5.55
CA ASP A 138 -0.74 -15.99 6.71
C ASP A 138 0.78 -16.12 6.60
N SER A 139 1.50 -15.44 7.47
CA SER A 139 2.95 -15.44 7.48
C SER A 139 3.58 -16.82 7.73
N LYS A 140 2.83 -17.79 8.23
CA LYS A 140 3.30 -19.17 8.34
C LYS A 140 3.28 -19.90 7.01
N THR A 141 2.37 -19.52 6.15
CA THR A 141 2.14 -20.15 4.84
C THR A 141 2.65 -19.31 3.66
N ASN A 142 2.98 -18.01 3.92
CA ASN A 142 3.40 -17.09 2.87
C ASN A 142 4.81 -16.50 3.13
N PRO A 143 5.88 -17.20 2.69
CA PRO A 143 7.25 -16.71 2.82
C PRO A 143 7.51 -15.41 2.02
N PHE A 144 6.59 -15.04 1.13
CA PHE A 144 6.65 -13.82 0.36
C PHE A 144 6.67 -12.55 1.23
N LEU A 145 5.96 -12.53 2.36
CA LEU A 145 5.99 -11.40 3.29
C LEU A 145 7.39 -11.16 3.87
N GLY A 146 8.19 -12.23 4.03
CA GLY A 146 9.56 -12.16 4.49
C GLY A 146 9.73 -11.88 5.98
N VAL A 147 8.64 -11.82 6.74
CA VAL A 147 8.70 -11.69 8.20
C VAL A 147 9.00 -13.08 8.80
N THR A 148 10.20 -13.25 9.33
CA THR A 148 10.69 -14.52 9.90
C THR A 148 10.92 -14.47 11.40
N ASP A 149 11.02 -13.28 11.97
CA ASP A 149 11.20 -13.08 13.41
C ASP A 149 9.96 -13.54 14.18
N PRO A 150 10.09 -14.47 15.16
CA PRO A 150 8.94 -15.05 15.87
C PRO A 150 8.13 -14.01 16.67
N GLU A 151 8.77 -12.97 17.20
CA GLU A 151 8.07 -11.95 17.98
C GLU A 151 7.27 -11.02 17.04
N GLN A 152 7.85 -10.65 15.89
CA GLN A 152 7.13 -9.92 14.86
C GLN A 152 5.94 -10.74 14.32
N LEU A 153 6.13 -12.04 14.05
CA LEU A 153 5.08 -12.94 13.61
C LEU A 153 3.94 -13.04 14.63
N ALA A 154 4.28 -13.22 15.90
CA ALA A 154 3.29 -13.27 16.98
C ALA A 154 2.52 -11.95 17.14
N TRP A 155 3.19 -10.82 16.86
CA TRP A 155 2.60 -9.50 16.96
C TRP A 155 1.70 -9.15 15.74
N MET A 156 2.11 -9.54 14.52
CA MET A 156 1.39 -9.15 13.30
C MET A 156 0.21 -10.08 12.97
N THR A 157 0.40 -11.40 13.11
CA THR A 157 -0.57 -12.42 12.66
C THR A 157 -2.00 -12.15 13.16
N PRO A 158 -2.25 -11.84 14.45
CA PRO A 158 -3.61 -11.57 14.93
C PRO A 158 -4.21 -10.26 14.45
N LYS A 159 -3.45 -9.42 13.75
CA LYS A 159 -3.91 -8.13 13.21
C LYS A 159 -4.24 -8.18 11.72
N LEU A 160 -3.84 -9.26 11.04
CA LEU A 160 -4.20 -9.48 9.64
C LEU A 160 -5.71 -9.80 9.56
N THR A 161 -6.36 -9.23 8.56
CA THR A 161 -7.82 -9.34 8.39
C THR A 161 -8.18 -9.76 6.96
N PRO A 162 -9.29 -10.48 6.76
CA PRO A 162 -9.83 -10.70 5.43
C PRO A 162 -10.05 -9.36 4.69
N HIS A 163 -9.77 -9.33 3.39
CA HIS A 163 -9.93 -8.14 2.55
C HIS A 163 -11.04 -8.38 1.52
N PRO A 164 -12.01 -7.46 1.34
CA PRO A 164 -13.08 -7.63 0.35
C PRO A 164 -12.51 -7.86 -1.05
N TRP A 165 -12.92 -8.95 -1.70
CA TRP A 165 -12.46 -9.31 -3.04
C TRP A 165 -12.70 -8.20 -4.07
N LYS A 166 -13.81 -7.49 -3.91
CA LYS A 166 -14.19 -6.38 -4.79
C LYS A 166 -13.12 -5.29 -4.86
N CYS A 167 -12.35 -5.06 -3.78
CA CYS A 167 -11.24 -4.11 -3.78
C CYS A 167 -10.10 -4.52 -4.72
N PHE A 168 -9.91 -5.84 -4.94
CA PHE A 168 -8.87 -6.36 -5.82
C PHE A 168 -9.34 -6.56 -7.26
N SER A 169 -10.63 -6.85 -7.46
CA SER A 169 -11.21 -7.12 -8.78
C SER A 169 -11.77 -5.88 -9.48
N GLN A 170 -12.00 -4.79 -8.75
CA GLN A 170 -12.50 -3.56 -9.34
C GLN A 170 -11.39 -2.85 -10.13
N PRO A 171 -11.62 -2.56 -11.42
CA PRO A 171 -10.72 -1.71 -12.19
C PRO A 171 -10.69 -0.28 -11.64
N ILE A 172 -9.49 0.30 -11.52
CA ILE A 172 -9.35 1.71 -11.14
C ILE A 172 -9.89 2.62 -12.26
N SER A 173 -10.61 3.66 -11.87
CA SER A 173 -11.08 4.68 -12.79
C SER A 173 -10.33 5.99 -12.53
N LEU A 174 -9.54 6.42 -13.52
CA LEU A 174 -8.77 7.67 -13.47
C LEU A 174 -9.36 8.67 -14.46
N SER A 175 -9.73 9.84 -13.97
CA SER A 175 -10.26 10.93 -14.80
C SER A 175 -9.15 11.76 -15.46
N ASN A 176 -7.96 11.79 -14.86
CA ASN A 176 -6.81 12.56 -15.33
C ASN A 176 -5.48 11.79 -15.15
N GLU A 177 -5.40 10.60 -15.75
CA GLU A 177 -4.20 9.75 -15.66
C GLU A 177 -2.91 10.48 -16.04
N ALA A 178 -2.97 11.36 -17.05
CA ALA A 178 -1.79 12.11 -17.49
C ALA A 178 -1.24 13.02 -16.38
N ALA A 179 -2.10 13.69 -15.62
CA ALA A 179 -1.68 14.54 -14.51
C ALA A 179 -1.16 13.71 -13.32
N VAL A 180 -1.79 12.57 -13.03
CA VAL A 180 -1.29 11.64 -12.00
C VAL A 180 0.12 11.14 -12.34
N ARG A 181 0.36 10.80 -13.62
CA ARG A 181 1.67 10.34 -14.11
C ARG A 181 2.73 11.45 -14.13
N ALA A 182 2.32 12.70 -14.17
CA ALA A 182 3.23 13.85 -14.13
C ALA A 182 3.69 14.23 -12.72
N LEU A 183 3.07 13.66 -11.68
CA LEU A 183 3.56 13.85 -10.30
C LEU A 183 4.94 13.24 -10.13
N PRO A 184 5.81 13.85 -9.29
CA PRO A 184 7.04 13.21 -8.87
C PRO A 184 6.77 11.84 -8.23
N ARG A 185 7.53 10.80 -8.66
CA ARG A 185 7.33 9.44 -8.23
C ARG A 185 8.60 8.83 -7.66
N ALA A 186 8.44 8.04 -6.61
CA ALA A 186 9.50 7.23 -6.05
C ALA A 186 9.07 5.77 -5.91
N SER A 187 10.01 4.85 -6.05
CA SER A 187 9.79 3.42 -5.89
C SER A 187 10.79 2.84 -4.91
N ILE A 188 10.29 2.12 -3.92
CA ILE A 188 11.09 1.39 -2.91
C ILE A 188 10.71 -0.07 -3.06
N ASN A 189 11.57 -0.85 -3.72
CA ASN A 189 11.28 -2.22 -4.12
C ASN A 189 11.99 -3.23 -3.22
N CYS A 190 11.35 -4.36 -2.96
CA CYS A 190 12.01 -5.54 -2.39
C CYS A 190 12.78 -6.26 -3.49
N THR A 191 14.08 -6.51 -3.28
CA THR A 191 14.93 -7.13 -4.29
C THR A 191 14.40 -8.49 -4.80
N PRO A 192 13.93 -9.43 -3.92
CA PRO A 192 13.39 -10.70 -4.39
C PRO A 192 12.11 -10.53 -5.22
N THR A 193 11.19 -9.67 -4.78
CA THR A 193 9.93 -9.41 -5.47
C THR A 193 10.17 -8.76 -6.83
N LEU A 194 11.05 -7.75 -6.87
CA LEU A 194 11.40 -7.06 -8.11
C LEU A 194 11.98 -8.01 -9.14
N LYS A 195 12.86 -8.95 -8.72
CA LYS A 195 13.44 -9.97 -9.59
C LYS A 195 12.39 -10.96 -10.12
N ALA A 196 11.37 -11.26 -9.32
CA ALA A 196 10.28 -12.17 -9.69
C ALA A 196 9.22 -11.55 -10.61
N LYS A 197 9.14 -10.21 -10.68
CA LYS A 197 8.16 -9.50 -11.54
C LYS A 197 8.42 -9.83 -13.03
N PRO A 198 7.36 -9.95 -13.85
CA PRO A 198 7.48 -9.95 -15.30
C PRO A 198 8.24 -8.73 -15.81
N PRO A 199 8.91 -8.80 -16.98
CA PRO A 199 9.74 -7.70 -17.49
C PRO A 199 9.00 -6.36 -17.59
N GLU A 200 7.73 -6.35 -17.99
CA GLU A 200 6.90 -5.14 -18.13
C GLU A 200 6.64 -4.50 -16.77
N THR A 201 6.11 -5.25 -15.81
CA THR A 201 5.81 -4.74 -14.47
C THR A 201 7.07 -4.38 -13.68
N ARG A 202 8.21 -5.05 -13.98
CA ARG A 202 9.52 -4.65 -13.46
C ARG A 202 9.96 -3.31 -14.01
N ALA A 203 9.81 -3.09 -15.31
CA ALA A 203 10.14 -1.81 -15.94
C ALA A 203 9.29 -0.68 -15.36
N GLU A 204 7.99 -0.90 -15.15
CA GLU A 204 7.10 0.07 -14.51
C GLU A 204 7.51 0.39 -13.06
N ALA A 205 7.93 -0.63 -12.29
CA ALA A 205 8.41 -0.43 -10.92
C ALA A 205 9.73 0.36 -10.84
N LEU A 206 10.49 0.41 -11.93
CA LEU A 206 11.75 1.16 -12.05
C LEU A 206 11.57 2.51 -12.76
N ASP A 207 10.40 2.77 -13.36
CA ASP A 207 10.06 4.03 -14.01
C ASP A 207 9.58 5.07 -13.00
N ALA A 208 10.53 5.57 -12.20
CA ALA A 208 10.31 6.60 -11.19
C ALA A 208 11.51 7.56 -11.12
N ASP A 209 11.28 8.79 -10.62
CA ASP A 209 12.34 9.81 -10.48
C ASP A 209 13.40 9.40 -9.46
N ARG A 210 13.00 8.58 -8.46
CA ARG A 210 13.89 8.00 -7.44
C ARG A 210 13.55 6.53 -7.21
N VAL A 211 14.56 5.67 -7.17
CA VAL A 211 14.40 4.22 -6.98
C VAL A 211 15.34 3.72 -5.90
N TRP A 212 14.81 2.92 -5.00
CA TRP A 212 15.56 2.16 -4.00
C TRP A 212 15.23 0.68 -4.11
N GLU A 213 16.21 -0.15 -3.80
CA GLU A 213 16.05 -1.58 -3.62
C GLU A 213 16.52 -1.97 -2.23
N ILE A 214 15.69 -2.74 -1.51
CA ILE A 214 15.98 -3.27 -0.19
C ILE A 214 15.95 -4.80 -0.28
N ASP A 215 17.01 -5.45 0.21
CA ASP A 215 17.09 -6.92 0.20
C ASP A 215 16.32 -7.51 1.38
N THR A 216 15.00 -7.53 1.22
CA THR A 216 14.05 -8.01 2.22
C THR A 216 12.79 -8.56 1.56
N GLY A 217 11.89 -9.19 2.34
CA GLY A 217 10.57 -9.62 1.86
C GLY A 217 9.58 -8.48 1.67
N HIS A 218 8.37 -8.85 1.25
CA HIS A 218 7.33 -7.91 0.83
C HIS A 218 6.90 -6.91 1.92
N ASP A 219 6.88 -7.33 3.20
CA ASP A 219 6.54 -6.47 4.33
C ASP A 219 7.74 -5.63 4.81
N LEU A 220 8.39 -4.92 3.88
CA LEU A 220 9.61 -4.13 4.11
C LEU A 220 9.47 -3.11 5.25
N MET A 221 8.26 -2.58 5.49
CA MET A 221 7.98 -1.63 6.58
C MET A 221 8.05 -2.27 7.97
N LEU A 222 8.00 -3.61 8.04
CA LEU A 222 8.16 -4.39 9.28
C LEU A 222 9.58 -4.95 9.41
N THR A 223 10.13 -5.48 8.33
CA THR A 223 11.43 -6.17 8.32
C THR A 223 12.62 -5.20 8.29
N GLU A 224 12.49 -4.09 7.56
CA GLU A 224 13.55 -3.09 7.35
C GLU A 224 13.02 -1.65 7.56
N PRO A 225 12.39 -1.34 8.72
CA PRO A 225 11.74 -0.05 8.94
C PRO A 225 12.69 1.15 8.87
N GLN A 226 13.96 0.97 9.25
CA GLN A 226 14.95 2.03 9.16
C GLN A 226 15.29 2.36 7.71
N ALA A 227 15.54 1.35 6.88
CA ALA A 227 15.84 1.56 5.45
C ALA A 227 14.68 2.21 4.71
N VAL A 228 13.43 1.82 5.03
CA VAL A 228 12.22 2.45 4.48
C VAL A 228 12.12 3.92 4.93
N ALA A 229 12.35 4.19 6.21
CA ALA A 229 12.31 5.56 6.73
C ALA A 229 13.40 6.44 6.11
N ASP A 230 14.62 5.92 5.94
CA ASP A 230 15.75 6.65 5.33
C ASP A 230 15.43 7.01 3.87
N ALA A 231 14.83 6.10 3.10
CA ALA A 231 14.39 6.38 1.74
C ALA A 231 13.29 7.46 1.69
N LEU A 232 12.30 7.39 2.60
CA LEU A 232 11.25 8.40 2.72
C LEU A 232 11.80 9.78 3.14
N LEU A 233 12.75 9.82 4.07
CA LEU A 233 13.43 11.06 4.49
C LEU A 233 14.24 11.67 3.34
N ALA A 234 14.90 10.85 2.52
CA ALA A 234 15.61 11.33 1.34
C ALA A 234 14.69 11.97 0.28
N ILE A 235 13.41 11.57 0.22
CA ILE A 235 12.41 12.19 -0.67
C ILE A 235 12.04 13.60 -0.17
N ALA A 236 11.99 13.81 1.15
CA ALA A 236 11.64 15.09 1.77
C ALA A 236 12.77 16.12 1.77
N ALA A 237 14.01 15.72 1.46
CA ALA A 237 15.19 16.58 1.38
C ALA A 237 15.26 17.29 0.03
#